data_2dde8247c8b7f92294e6ca4d13183746
#
_entry.id   2dde8247c8b7f92294e6ca4d13183746
#
_cell.length_a   1.000
_cell.length_b   1.000
_cell.length_c   1.000
_cell.angle_alpha   90.00
_cell.angle_beta   90.00
_cell.angle_gamma   90.00
#
_symmetry.space_group_name_H-M   'P 1'
#
loop_
_entity.id
_entity.type
_entity.pdbx_description
1 polymer ?
#
loop_
_entity_poly.entity_id
_entity_poly.type
_entity_poly.pdbx_seq_one_letter_code
_entity_poly.pdbx_strand_id
1 'polypeptide(L)'
;LAFGFRNFTNHEKGLRNVYNCLEPGGLFLLMDFKKPRNEIYSKLFKNYTLKIIPKIGQIVADDFESYKYLGESIQTYFSPEQIEEMCLEVGFECTKIVNLLEDVATIHIARKL
;
A
#
# COMPACT_ATOMS: atom_id res chain seq x y z
N LEU A 1 2.98 -6.93 7.25
CA LEU A 1 2.19 -7.08 6.02
C LEU A 1 2.83 -6.30 4.88
N ALA A 2 3.14 -6.97 3.79
CA ALA A 2 3.76 -6.34 2.63
C ALA A 2 2.92 -6.61 1.39
N PHE A 3 2.55 -5.53 0.69
CA PHE A 3 1.88 -5.57 -0.62
C PHE A 3 0.53 -6.29 -0.68
N GLY A 4 -0.09 -6.56 0.48
CA GLY A 4 -1.38 -7.26 0.54
C GLY A 4 -2.55 -6.41 0.98
N PHE A 5 -2.30 -5.28 1.64
CA PHE A 5 -3.37 -4.47 2.23
C PHE A 5 -4.33 -3.89 1.17
N ARG A 6 -3.81 -3.52 0.00
CA ARG A 6 -4.65 -2.97 -1.08
C ARG A 6 -5.72 -3.96 -1.56
N ASN A 7 -5.53 -5.26 -1.34
CA ASN A 7 -6.45 -6.31 -1.75
C ASN A 7 -7.55 -6.61 -0.72
N PHE A 8 -7.51 -5.97 0.43
CA PHE A 8 -8.53 -6.18 1.45
C PHE A 8 -9.89 -5.63 0.97
N THR A 9 -10.96 -6.41 1.16
CA THR A 9 -12.32 -5.96 0.84
C THR A 9 -12.84 -4.96 1.85
N ASN A 10 -12.43 -5.10 3.11
CA ASN A 10 -12.78 -4.16 4.19
C ASN A 10 -11.51 -3.83 4.97
N HIS A 11 -10.91 -2.67 4.66
CA HIS A 11 -9.63 -2.26 5.23
C HIS A 11 -9.71 -1.97 6.73
N GLU A 12 -10.80 -1.34 7.18
CA GLU A 12 -11.00 -1.06 8.60
C GLU A 12 -11.07 -2.35 9.42
N LYS A 13 -11.86 -3.31 8.96
CA LYS A 13 -11.97 -4.61 9.62
C LYS A 13 -10.63 -5.35 9.63
N GLY A 14 -9.90 -5.31 8.53
CA GLY A 14 -8.57 -5.91 8.43
C GLY A 14 -7.60 -5.33 9.44
N LEU A 15 -7.54 -4.00 9.57
CA LEU A 15 -6.70 -3.32 10.55
C LEU A 15 -7.13 -3.62 11.98
N ARG A 16 -8.42 -3.70 12.23
CA ARG A 16 -8.96 -4.03 13.55
C ARG A 16 -8.57 -5.47 13.96
N ASN A 17 -8.62 -6.39 13.01
CA ASN A 17 -8.18 -7.78 13.26
C ASN A 17 -6.69 -7.84 13.58
N VAL A 18 -5.86 -7.09 12.85
CA VAL A 18 -4.42 -7.00 13.13
C VAL A 18 -4.19 -6.42 14.52
N TYR A 19 -4.89 -5.35 14.87
CA TYR A 19 -4.79 -4.72 16.17
C TYR A 19 -5.11 -5.72 17.30
N ASN A 20 -6.19 -6.50 17.13
CA ASN A 20 -6.62 -7.47 18.13
C ASN A 20 -5.63 -8.64 18.27
N CYS A 21 -4.89 -8.98 17.21
CA CYS A 21 -3.90 -10.05 17.23
C CYS A 21 -2.58 -9.65 17.89
N LEU A 22 -2.31 -8.36 18.04
CA LEU A 22 -1.06 -7.88 18.62
C LEU A 22 -1.15 -7.80 20.15
N GLU A 23 -0.04 -8.10 20.79
CA GLU A 23 0.12 -7.85 22.22
C GLU A 23 0.35 -6.36 22.48
N PRO A 24 0.03 -5.85 23.68
CA PRO A 24 0.38 -4.48 24.05
C PRO A 24 1.88 -4.22 23.86
N GLY A 25 2.22 -3.13 23.21
CA GLY A 25 3.60 -2.82 22.82
C GLY A 25 4.04 -3.42 21.50
N GLY A 26 3.20 -4.26 20.87
CA GLY A 26 3.50 -4.85 19.57
C GLY A 26 3.52 -3.83 18.43
N LEU A 27 4.33 -4.09 17.42
CA LEU A 27 4.45 -3.25 16.23
C LEU A 27 3.80 -3.91 15.03
N PHE A 28 3.12 -3.09 14.25
CA PHE A 28 2.60 -3.48 12.94
C PHE A 28 3.34 -2.67 11.87
N LEU A 29 3.93 -3.37 10.91
CA LEU A 29 4.61 -2.74 9.78
C LEU A 29 3.79 -3.03 8.53
N LEU A 30 3.35 -1.98 7.87
CA LEU A 30 2.59 -2.07 6.63
C LEU A 30 3.40 -1.45 5.50
N MET A 31 3.82 -2.27 4.54
CA MET A 31 4.53 -1.83 3.36
C MET A 31 3.65 -2.02 2.12
N ASP A 32 3.53 -0.98 1.32
CA ASP A 32 2.82 -1.07 0.05
C ASP A 32 3.29 0.02 -0.91
N PHE A 33 2.90 -0.11 -2.17
CA PHE A 33 3.12 0.90 -3.18
C PHE A 33 2.21 2.10 -2.96
N LYS A 34 2.66 3.26 -3.43
CA LYS A 34 1.86 4.48 -3.45
C LYS A 34 2.13 5.26 -4.72
N LYS A 35 1.29 6.25 -5.02
CA LYS A 35 1.58 7.21 -6.09
C LYS A 35 2.65 8.19 -5.61
N PRO A 36 3.67 8.49 -6.44
CA PRO A 36 4.62 9.55 -6.14
C PRO A 36 3.92 10.91 -6.04
N ARG A 37 4.42 11.79 -5.17
CA ARG A 37 3.85 13.13 -4.97
C ARG A 37 4.21 14.12 -6.08
N ASN A 38 5.37 13.94 -6.71
CA ASN A 38 5.81 14.80 -7.81
C ASN A 38 4.95 14.54 -9.04
N GLU A 39 4.37 15.59 -9.65
CA GLU A 39 3.45 15.44 -10.78
C GLU A 39 4.07 14.78 -12.01
N ILE A 40 5.29 15.16 -12.37
CA ILE A 40 5.98 14.59 -13.52
C ILE A 40 6.27 13.12 -13.26
N TYR A 41 6.79 12.83 -12.09
CA TYR A 41 7.11 11.47 -11.67
C TYR A 41 5.84 10.61 -11.56
N SER A 42 4.75 11.17 -11.07
CA SER A 42 3.46 10.51 -10.97
C SER A 42 2.90 10.15 -12.34
N LYS A 43 3.03 11.04 -13.34
CA LYS A 43 2.58 10.76 -14.72
C LYS A 43 3.38 9.63 -15.35
N LEU A 44 4.70 9.64 -15.19
CA LEU A 44 5.56 8.58 -15.70
C LEU A 44 5.24 7.24 -15.01
N PHE A 45 5.06 7.28 -13.71
CA PHE A 45 4.71 6.11 -12.92
C PHE A 45 3.33 5.55 -13.30
N LYS A 46 2.35 6.42 -13.54
CA LYS A 46 1.02 6.02 -13.99
C LYS A 46 1.10 5.31 -15.35
N ASN A 47 1.84 5.85 -16.31
CA ASN A 47 2.03 5.20 -17.61
C ASN A 47 2.70 3.84 -17.45
N TYR A 48 3.71 3.76 -16.59
CA TYR A 48 4.40 2.50 -16.31
C TYR A 48 3.44 1.46 -15.73
N THR A 49 2.68 1.82 -14.70
CA THR A 49 1.80 0.86 -14.00
C THR A 49 0.62 0.41 -14.84
N LEU A 50 0.06 1.30 -15.68
CA LEU A 50 -1.14 1.00 -16.45
C LEU A 50 -0.87 0.42 -17.84
N LYS A 51 0.32 0.70 -18.41
CA LYS A 51 0.64 0.28 -19.78
C LYS A 51 1.77 -0.71 -19.88
N ILE A 52 2.83 -0.53 -19.10
CA ILE A 52 4.05 -1.34 -19.23
C ILE A 52 3.98 -2.61 -18.39
N ILE A 53 3.54 -2.51 -17.13
CA ILE A 53 3.44 -3.68 -16.23
C ILE A 53 2.54 -4.78 -16.81
N PRO A 54 1.31 -4.47 -17.31
CA PRO A 54 0.47 -5.51 -17.91
C PRO A 54 1.11 -6.21 -19.11
N LYS A 55 1.83 -5.45 -19.96
CA LYS A 55 2.55 -6.03 -21.11
C LYS A 55 3.67 -6.96 -20.68
N ILE A 56 4.43 -6.57 -19.67
CA ILE A 56 5.49 -7.42 -19.11
C ILE A 56 4.88 -8.69 -18.54
N GLY A 57 3.77 -8.59 -17.80
CA GLY A 57 3.07 -9.73 -17.26
C GLY A 57 2.59 -10.70 -18.33
N GLN A 58 2.10 -10.19 -19.46
CA GLN A 58 1.66 -11.01 -20.58
C GLN A 58 2.84 -11.76 -21.23
N ILE A 59 3.97 -11.08 -21.43
CA ILE A 59 5.14 -11.67 -22.08
C ILE A 59 5.83 -12.69 -21.19
N VAL A 60 6.02 -12.38 -19.91
CA VAL A 60 6.82 -13.18 -18.98
C VAL A 60 6.00 -14.28 -18.32
N ALA A 61 4.78 -14.00 -17.90
CA ALA A 61 3.94 -14.88 -17.10
C ALA A 61 2.65 -15.30 -17.81
N ASP A 62 2.40 -14.80 -19.02
CA ASP A 62 1.14 -14.99 -19.75
C ASP A 62 -0.09 -14.64 -18.90
N ASP A 63 0.02 -13.57 -18.12
CA ASP A 63 -1.01 -13.16 -17.17
C ASP A 63 -1.20 -11.63 -17.21
N PHE A 64 -1.82 -11.16 -18.31
CA PHE A 64 -2.10 -9.74 -18.50
C PHE A 64 -3.05 -9.19 -17.44
N GLU A 65 -4.09 -9.94 -17.11
CA GLU A 65 -5.16 -9.45 -16.22
C GLU A 65 -4.69 -9.21 -14.79
N SER A 66 -3.88 -10.10 -14.23
CA SER A 66 -3.35 -9.92 -12.87
C SER A 66 -2.43 -8.72 -12.78
N TYR A 67 -1.56 -8.52 -13.77
CA TYR A 67 -0.65 -7.38 -13.79
C TYR A 67 -1.36 -6.06 -14.09
N LYS A 68 -2.43 -6.10 -14.90
CA LYS A 68 -3.30 -4.95 -15.09
C LYS A 68 -3.98 -4.55 -13.78
N TYR A 69 -4.49 -5.53 -13.05
CA TYR A 69 -5.07 -5.30 -11.72
C TYR A 69 -4.06 -4.68 -10.76
N LEU A 70 -2.84 -5.17 -10.76
CA LEU A 70 -1.76 -4.60 -9.94
C LEU A 70 -1.57 -3.12 -10.24
N GLY A 71 -1.42 -2.74 -11.51
CA GLY A 71 -1.24 -1.36 -11.91
C GLY A 71 -2.43 -0.47 -11.51
N GLU A 72 -3.65 -0.94 -11.77
CA GLU A 72 -4.87 -0.19 -11.42
C GLU A 72 -5.02 -0.03 -9.90
N SER A 73 -4.74 -1.07 -9.14
CA SER A 73 -4.86 -1.02 -7.67
C SER A 73 -3.88 -0.04 -7.04
N ILE A 74 -2.67 0.10 -7.60
CA ILE A 74 -1.71 1.10 -7.14
C ILE A 74 -2.25 2.51 -7.36
N GLN A 75 -2.88 2.77 -8.51
CA GLN A 75 -3.41 4.10 -8.84
C GLN A 75 -4.62 4.51 -7.98
N THR A 76 -5.38 3.55 -7.49
CA THR A 76 -6.59 3.80 -6.69
C THR A 76 -6.38 3.60 -5.19
N TYR A 77 -5.17 3.27 -4.77
CA TYR A 77 -4.85 2.99 -3.39
C TYR A 77 -4.87 4.26 -2.53
N PHE A 78 -5.01 4.06 -1.23
CA PHE A 78 -5.04 5.16 -0.26
C PHE A 78 -3.71 5.92 -0.21
N SER A 79 -3.79 7.22 0.09
CA SER A 79 -2.60 8.00 0.40
C SER A 79 -2.01 7.57 1.75
N PRO A 80 -0.71 7.84 2.01
CA PRO A 80 -0.11 7.54 3.32
C PRO A 80 -0.86 8.18 4.47
N GLU A 81 -1.37 9.41 4.28
CA GLU A 81 -2.13 10.14 5.30
C GLU A 81 -3.46 9.45 5.61
N GLN A 82 -4.14 8.90 4.60
CA GLN A 82 -5.38 8.15 4.79
C GLN A 82 -5.14 6.86 5.57
N ILE A 83 -4.05 6.16 5.29
CA ILE A 83 -3.68 4.93 6.02
C ILE A 83 -3.35 5.24 7.47
N GLU A 84 -2.60 6.32 7.71
CA GLU A 84 -2.30 6.76 9.08
C GLU A 84 -3.57 7.05 9.86
N GLU A 85 -4.51 7.76 9.25
CA GLU A 85 -5.80 8.07 9.87
C GLU A 85 -6.58 6.79 10.21
N MET A 86 -6.64 5.84 9.30
CA MET A 86 -7.29 4.55 9.54
C MET A 86 -6.65 3.78 10.70
N CYS A 87 -5.32 3.79 10.80
CA CYS A 87 -4.61 3.17 11.90
C CYS A 87 -4.95 3.82 13.24
N LEU A 88 -5.01 5.16 13.28
CA LEU A 88 -5.36 5.90 14.49
C LEU A 88 -6.80 5.62 14.93
N GLU A 89 -7.74 5.54 13.99
CA GLU A 89 -9.14 5.24 14.28
C GLU A 89 -9.32 3.85 14.90
N VAL A 90 -8.51 2.88 14.49
CA VAL A 90 -8.54 1.52 15.04
C VAL A 90 -7.94 1.46 16.45
N GLY A 91 -7.08 2.42 16.80
CA GLY A 91 -6.44 2.51 18.12
C GLY A 91 -4.93 2.41 18.10
N PHE A 92 -4.31 2.25 16.95
CA PHE A 92 -2.85 2.28 16.83
C PHE A 92 -2.30 3.68 17.11
N GLU A 93 -1.12 3.72 17.66
CA GLU A 93 -0.27 4.91 17.65
C GLU A 93 0.62 4.81 16.42
N CYS A 94 0.40 5.68 15.44
CA CYS A 94 1.28 5.75 14.28
C CYS A 94 2.56 6.48 14.64
N THR A 95 3.66 5.73 14.68
CA THR A 95 4.94 6.26 15.13
C THR A 95 5.78 6.80 14.00
N LYS A 96 5.66 6.24 12.77
CA LYS A 96 6.54 6.65 11.68
C LYS A 96 6.02 6.21 10.31
N ILE A 97 6.25 7.06 9.30
CA ILE A 97 6.08 6.74 7.89
C ILE A 97 7.45 6.84 7.23
N VAL A 98 7.89 5.78 6.56
CA VAL A 98 9.15 5.74 5.85
C VAL A 98 8.88 5.63 4.35
N ASN A 99 9.40 6.56 3.56
CA ASN A 99 9.31 6.52 2.11
C ASN A 99 10.47 5.72 1.53
N LEU A 100 10.17 4.84 0.58
CA LEU A 100 11.13 3.99 -0.09
C LEU A 100 11.06 4.18 -1.60
N LEU A 101 12.10 3.74 -2.31
CA LEU A 101 12.15 3.70 -3.77
C LEU A 101 11.72 5.02 -4.40
N GLU A 102 12.31 6.13 -3.94
CA GLU A 102 12.03 7.47 -4.46
C GLU A 102 10.54 7.83 -4.45
N ASP A 103 9.88 7.56 -3.32
CA ASP A 103 8.47 7.90 -3.11
C ASP A 103 7.47 6.98 -3.84
N VAL A 104 7.88 5.78 -4.22
CA VAL A 104 7.01 4.79 -4.87
C VAL A 104 6.40 3.82 -3.87
N ALA A 105 7.06 3.60 -2.74
CA ALA A 105 6.58 2.71 -1.69
C ALA A 105 6.71 3.36 -0.32
N THR A 106 5.88 2.92 0.63
CA THR A 106 5.94 3.39 2.02
C THR A 106 5.89 2.24 2.98
N ILE A 107 6.52 2.43 4.14
CA ILE A 107 6.33 1.59 5.31
C ILE A 107 5.66 2.43 6.39
N HIS A 108 4.51 1.99 6.85
CA HIS A 108 3.84 2.55 8.02
C HIS A 108 4.20 1.72 9.23
N ILE A 109 4.70 2.35 10.26
CA ILE A 109 5.01 1.70 11.52
C ILE A 109 3.98 2.17 12.54
N ALA A 110 3.16 1.23 13.01
CA ALA A 110 2.11 1.50 13.96
C ALA A 110 2.32 0.65 15.21
N ARG A 111 2.05 1.20 16.38
CA ARG A 111 2.26 0.53 17.65
C ARG A 111 0.96 0.41 18.42
N LYS A 112 0.73 -0.75 19.01
CA LYS A 112 -0.36 -0.97 19.95
C LYS A 112 0.14 -0.66 21.36
N LEU A 113 -0.54 0.25 22.03
CA LEU A 113 -0.23 0.61 23.41
C LEU A 113 -0.74 -0.42 24.44
#